data_ad2c9e01150c2d677359b7291d6472a4
#
_entry.id   ad2c9e01150c2d677359b7291d6472a4
#
_cell.length_a   1.000
_cell.length_b   1.000
_cell.length_c   1.000
_cell.angle_alpha   90.00
_cell.angle_beta   90.00
_cell.angle_gamma   90.00
#
_symmetry.space_group_name_H-M   'P 1'
#
loop_
_entity.id
_entity.type
_entity.pdbx_description
1 polymer ?
#
loop_
_entity_poly.entity_id
_entity_poly.type
_entity_poly.pdbx_seq_one_letter_code
_entity_poly.pdbx_strand_id
1 'polypeptide(L)'
;LENHTEAINAQLIALSRSAAPGCLIAGDIATLAAFCDSWDTDNFDLLVENYRRQIRGLIDGGADLLVGETLLYPQEAEAILTAAELEGAGATMITYSMQSGGFLYSGHDAGPLMGQLENWGAAAVGFNCVAADGMVPHLVSKLRRFTKLPLICKPNAGNPIINEKGQAEYKLEPEPFARIVKACYENGASFLGGCCGTTPAHMAALKKSLDR
;
A
#
# COMPACT_ATOMS: atom_id res chain seq x y z
N LEU A 1 14.38 14.80 14.43
CA LEU A 1 13.11 14.17 14.07
C LEU A 1 12.92 12.82 14.78
N GLU A 2 13.98 12.02 14.90
CA GLU A 2 13.93 10.67 15.51
C GLU A 2 13.26 10.64 16.89
N ASN A 3 13.56 11.60 17.77
CA ASN A 3 12.95 11.71 19.10
C ASN A 3 11.49 12.18 19.11
N HIS A 4 10.89 12.41 17.94
CA HIS A 4 9.53 12.92 17.80
C HIS A 4 8.65 11.99 16.93
N THR A 5 9.12 10.80 16.59
CA THR A 5 8.43 9.87 15.69
C THR A 5 7.00 9.62 16.13
N GLU A 6 6.80 9.23 17.38
CA GLU A 6 5.48 8.92 17.94
C GLU A 6 4.55 10.14 17.91
N ALA A 7 5.05 11.30 18.38
CA ALA A 7 4.25 12.53 18.42
C ALA A 7 3.86 13.05 17.04
N ILE A 8 4.76 12.96 16.06
CA ILE A 8 4.47 13.38 14.67
C ILE A 8 3.40 12.47 14.06
N ASN A 9 3.54 11.16 14.20
CA ASN A 9 2.56 10.21 13.65
C ASN A 9 1.18 10.39 14.29
N ALA A 10 1.09 10.61 15.60
CA ALA A 10 -0.16 10.91 16.28
C ALA A 10 -0.83 12.19 15.74
N GLN A 11 -0.05 13.25 15.53
CA GLN A 11 -0.57 14.50 14.96
C GLN A 11 -1.06 14.35 13.52
N LEU A 12 -0.36 13.55 12.69
CA LEU A 12 -0.78 13.27 11.31
C LEU A 12 -2.13 12.53 11.25
N ILE A 13 -2.34 11.56 12.13
CA ILE A 13 -3.63 10.86 12.24
C ILE A 13 -4.75 11.82 12.66
N ALA A 14 -4.52 12.66 13.69
CA ALA A 14 -5.51 13.65 14.13
C ALA A 14 -5.87 14.65 13.02
N LEU A 15 -4.88 15.10 12.25
CA LEU A 15 -5.08 15.98 11.09
C LEU A 15 -5.90 15.29 10.00
N SER A 16 -5.57 14.05 9.66
CA SER A 16 -6.27 13.25 8.65
C SER A 16 -7.74 13.03 9.04
N ARG A 17 -8.00 12.71 10.31
CA ARG A 17 -9.37 12.56 10.83
C ARG A 17 -10.17 13.84 10.75
N SER A 18 -9.56 14.99 11.03
CA SER A 18 -10.24 16.29 10.91
C SER A 18 -10.57 16.66 9.46
N ALA A 19 -9.72 16.24 8.51
CA ALA A 19 -9.91 16.50 7.08
C ALA A 19 -10.92 15.56 6.42
N ALA A 20 -11.10 14.34 6.95
CA ALA A 20 -11.98 13.31 6.38
C ALA A 20 -12.97 12.75 7.44
N PRO A 21 -13.90 13.57 7.95
CA PRO A 21 -14.85 13.12 8.96
C PRO A 21 -15.74 12.00 8.41
N GLY A 22 -15.90 10.93 9.20
CA GLY A 22 -16.71 9.77 8.82
C GLY A 22 -15.99 8.72 7.94
N CYS A 23 -14.72 8.94 7.61
CA CYS A 23 -13.87 7.93 6.98
C CYS A 23 -13.07 7.13 8.03
N LEU A 24 -12.74 5.89 7.70
CA LEU A 24 -11.69 5.17 8.42
C LEU A 24 -10.33 5.80 8.07
N ILE A 25 -9.50 6.00 9.08
CA ILE A 25 -8.15 6.56 8.91
C ILE A 25 -7.13 5.43 9.05
N ALA A 26 -6.38 5.19 7.98
CA ALA A 26 -5.28 4.25 7.98
C ALA A 26 -3.99 4.96 8.40
N GLY A 27 -3.27 4.37 9.37
CA GLY A 27 -1.90 4.77 9.68
C GLY A 27 -0.97 4.22 8.60
N ASP A 28 -0.35 5.13 7.84
CA ASP A 28 0.54 4.76 6.73
C ASP A 28 1.96 4.51 7.21
N ILE A 29 2.54 3.39 6.76
CA ILE A 29 3.89 2.94 7.08
C ILE A 29 4.64 2.72 5.76
N ALA A 30 5.59 3.59 5.47
CA ALA A 30 6.37 3.56 4.25
C ALA A 30 7.59 2.61 4.36
N THR A 31 8.18 2.29 3.21
CA THR A 31 9.41 1.50 3.12
C THR A 31 10.59 2.18 3.84
N LEU A 32 11.38 1.39 4.56
CA LEU A 32 12.68 1.76 5.12
C LEU A 32 13.85 1.14 4.31
N ALA A 33 13.57 0.54 3.16
CA ALA A 33 14.57 -0.16 2.34
C ALA A 33 15.81 0.69 2.00
N ALA A 34 15.63 2.01 1.81
CA ALA A 34 16.75 2.92 1.52
C ALA A 34 17.75 3.09 2.69
N PHE A 35 17.38 2.65 3.89
CA PHE A 35 18.21 2.76 5.10
C PHE A 35 18.80 1.42 5.54
N CYS A 36 18.59 0.35 4.76
CA CYS A 36 19.06 -1.00 5.07
C CYS A 36 20.06 -1.45 4.01
N ASP A 37 21.34 -1.46 4.37
CA ASP A 37 22.42 -1.88 3.46
C ASP A 37 22.52 -3.40 3.29
N SER A 38 21.99 -4.17 4.24
CA SER A 38 21.94 -5.64 4.20
C SER A 38 20.73 -6.17 4.95
N TRP A 39 20.23 -7.33 4.52
CA TRP A 39 19.07 -8.01 5.08
C TRP A 39 19.52 -9.20 5.94
N ASP A 40 20.38 -8.96 6.92
CA ASP A 40 20.75 -9.91 7.95
C ASP A 40 19.79 -9.84 9.16
N THR A 41 19.94 -10.76 10.11
CA THR A 41 19.09 -10.86 11.30
C THR A 41 19.18 -9.62 12.20
N ASP A 42 20.36 -8.99 12.29
CA ASP A 42 20.55 -7.80 13.12
C ASP A 42 19.77 -6.61 12.57
N ASN A 43 19.66 -6.50 11.24
CA ASN A 43 18.86 -5.47 10.58
C ASN A 43 17.36 -5.73 10.71
N PHE A 44 16.92 -6.98 10.79
CA PHE A 44 15.50 -7.29 10.98
C PHE A 44 14.97 -6.79 12.32
N ASP A 45 15.67 -7.04 13.42
CA ASP A 45 15.28 -6.54 14.74
C ASP A 45 15.25 -5.01 14.80
N LEU A 46 16.21 -4.35 14.12
CA LEU A 46 16.23 -2.91 14.00
C LEU A 46 15.04 -2.36 13.20
N LEU A 47 14.64 -3.04 12.12
CA LEU A 47 13.44 -2.70 11.36
C LEU A 47 12.19 -2.82 12.23
N VAL A 48 12.03 -3.93 12.93
CA VAL A 48 10.90 -4.18 13.84
C VAL A 48 10.81 -3.05 14.87
N GLU A 49 11.91 -2.68 15.53
CA GLU A 49 11.89 -1.62 16.56
C GLU A 49 11.55 -0.23 15.97
N ASN A 50 12.04 0.10 14.77
CA ASN A 50 11.69 1.35 14.12
C ASN A 50 10.20 1.39 13.74
N TYR A 51 9.66 0.31 13.19
CA TYR A 51 8.23 0.21 12.87
C TYR A 51 7.36 0.23 14.13
N ARG A 52 7.77 -0.39 15.22
CA ARG A 52 7.06 -0.33 16.51
C ARG A 52 6.87 1.11 16.99
N ARG A 53 7.93 1.93 16.93
CA ARG A 53 7.85 3.35 17.32
C ARG A 53 6.85 4.12 16.46
N GLN A 54 6.88 3.91 15.14
CA GLN A 54 5.91 4.53 14.24
C GLN A 54 4.49 4.07 14.55
N ILE A 55 4.28 2.76 14.71
CA ILE A 55 2.98 2.14 14.99
C ILE A 55 2.39 2.67 16.29
N ARG A 56 3.17 2.79 17.38
CA ARG A 56 2.69 3.42 18.64
C ARG A 56 2.11 4.80 18.37
N GLY A 57 2.85 5.66 17.67
CA GLY A 57 2.36 6.99 17.34
C GLY A 57 1.07 6.98 16.50
N LEU A 58 0.95 6.06 15.54
CA LEU A 58 -0.26 5.91 14.73
C LEU A 58 -1.46 5.45 15.56
N ILE A 59 -1.27 4.48 16.45
CA ILE A 59 -2.30 3.97 17.37
C ILE A 59 -2.71 5.07 18.37
N ASP A 60 -1.75 5.75 18.99
CA ASP A 60 -1.99 6.84 19.95
C ASP A 60 -2.75 8.00 19.30
N GLY A 61 -2.52 8.26 18.02
CA GLY A 61 -3.27 9.22 17.21
C GLY A 61 -4.68 8.77 16.86
N GLY A 62 -5.04 7.52 17.12
CA GLY A 62 -6.35 6.94 16.87
C GLY A 62 -6.54 6.45 15.42
N ALA A 63 -5.52 5.89 14.80
CA ALA A 63 -5.68 5.18 13.52
C ALA A 63 -6.65 4.00 13.68
N ASP A 64 -7.56 3.83 12.72
CA ASP A 64 -8.54 2.73 12.73
C ASP A 64 -7.93 1.41 12.26
N LEU A 65 -6.90 1.49 11.44
CA LEU A 65 -6.14 0.37 10.87
C LEU A 65 -4.74 0.86 10.45
N LEU A 66 -3.85 -0.08 10.12
CA LEU A 66 -2.53 0.21 9.59
C LEU A 66 -2.39 -0.23 8.12
N VAL A 67 -1.51 0.42 7.37
CA VAL A 67 -1.13 0.00 6.02
C VAL A 67 0.37 0.15 5.81
N GLY A 68 1.08 -0.97 5.58
CA GLY A 68 2.42 -0.96 5.00
C GLY A 68 2.30 -0.73 3.50
N GLU A 69 2.66 0.47 3.03
CA GLU A 69 2.40 0.91 1.66
C GLU A 69 3.69 1.08 0.86
N THR A 70 3.67 0.66 -0.41
CA THR A 70 4.78 0.80 -1.36
C THR A 70 6.03 0.06 -0.88
N LEU A 71 5.86 -1.11 -0.25
CA LEU A 71 6.99 -1.90 0.20
C LEU A 71 7.74 -2.50 -1.00
N LEU A 72 9.06 -2.65 -0.86
CA LEU A 72 9.94 -3.11 -1.91
C LEU A 72 10.49 -4.52 -1.65
N TYR A 73 10.54 -4.92 -0.37
CA TYR A 73 11.10 -6.20 0.07
C TYR A 73 10.14 -6.97 0.99
N PRO A 74 10.11 -8.30 0.89
CA PRO A 74 9.25 -9.13 1.76
C PRO A 74 9.53 -8.95 3.26
N GLN A 75 10.80 -8.77 3.63
CA GLN A 75 11.25 -8.62 5.01
C GLN A 75 10.67 -7.38 5.70
N GLU A 76 10.39 -6.31 4.94
CA GLU A 76 9.74 -5.11 5.49
C GLU A 76 8.31 -5.43 5.94
N ALA A 77 7.58 -6.19 5.12
CA ALA A 77 6.21 -6.59 5.46
C ALA A 77 6.17 -7.50 6.69
N GLU A 78 7.11 -8.45 6.79
CA GLU A 78 7.26 -9.31 7.96
C GLU A 78 7.58 -8.48 9.21
N ALA A 79 8.50 -7.54 9.12
CA ALA A 79 8.85 -6.65 10.24
C ALA A 79 7.69 -5.74 10.66
N ILE A 80 6.90 -5.20 9.71
CA ILE A 80 5.71 -4.40 10.01
C ILE A 80 4.65 -5.23 10.72
N LEU A 81 4.36 -6.44 10.22
CA LEU A 81 3.35 -7.32 10.82
C LEU A 81 3.78 -7.79 12.21
N THR A 82 5.07 -8.13 12.39
CA THR A 82 5.64 -8.45 13.71
C THR A 82 5.53 -7.26 14.67
N ALA A 83 5.89 -6.06 14.22
CA ALA A 83 5.79 -4.84 15.02
C ALA A 83 4.33 -4.52 15.40
N ALA A 84 3.39 -4.70 14.45
CA ALA A 84 1.97 -4.49 14.68
C ALA A 84 1.41 -5.45 15.74
N GLU A 85 1.77 -6.73 15.68
CA GLU A 85 1.41 -7.73 16.69
C GLU A 85 1.95 -7.36 18.07
N LEU A 86 3.23 -7.00 18.17
CA LEU A 86 3.89 -6.60 19.42
C LEU A 86 3.27 -5.36 20.06
N GLU A 87 2.78 -4.42 19.26
CA GLU A 87 2.09 -3.21 19.76
C GLU A 87 0.57 -3.39 19.93
N GLY A 88 0.03 -4.57 19.66
CA GLY A 88 -1.40 -4.85 19.78
C GLY A 88 -2.25 -4.08 18.78
N ALA A 89 -1.69 -3.75 17.61
CA ALA A 89 -2.40 -3.06 16.55
C ALA A 89 -3.57 -3.90 16.03
N GLY A 90 -4.60 -3.22 15.54
CA GLY A 90 -5.73 -3.84 14.85
C GLY A 90 -5.37 -4.35 13.45
N ALA A 91 -6.33 -4.26 12.53
CA ALA A 91 -6.13 -4.72 11.15
C ALA A 91 -4.93 -4.03 10.49
N THR A 92 -3.98 -4.81 9.99
CA THR A 92 -2.80 -4.33 9.25
C THR A 92 -2.84 -4.84 7.82
N MET A 93 -2.84 -3.92 6.87
CA MET A 93 -2.84 -4.18 5.43
C MET A 93 -1.44 -4.02 4.86
N ILE A 94 -1.11 -4.77 3.80
CA ILE A 94 0.21 -4.71 3.15
C ILE A 94 0.04 -4.52 1.64
N THR A 95 0.76 -3.55 1.09
CA THR A 95 0.88 -3.38 -0.36
C THR A 95 2.33 -3.24 -0.81
N TYR A 96 2.66 -3.94 -1.90
CA TYR A 96 3.95 -3.84 -2.54
C TYR A 96 3.89 -2.96 -3.80
N SER A 97 4.99 -2.25 -4.07
CA SER A 97 5.25 -1.76 -5.41
C SER A 97 5.93 -2.86 -6.23
N MET A 98 5.45 -3.08 -7.46
CA MET A 98 5.93 -4.16 -8.31
C MET A 98 5.81 -3.83 -9.79
N GLN A 99 6.46 -4.60 -10.62
CA GLN A 99 6.31 -4.56 -12.07
C GLN A 99 4.94 -5.13 -12.48
N SER A 100 4.43 -4.74 -13.64
CA SER A 100 3.13 -5.21 -14.17
C SER A 100 3.07 -6.73 -14.39
N GLY A 101 4.22 -7.40 -14.50
CA GLY A 101 4.34 -8.86 -14.55
C GLY A 101 4.15 -9.56 -13.18
N GLY A 102 4.06 -8.81 -12.09
CA GLY A 102 3.88 -9.32 -10.73
C GLY A 102 5.17 -9.77 -10.07
N PHE A 103 6.29 -9.12 -10.40
CA PHE A 103 7.56 -9.29 -9.71
C PHE A 103 7.91 -7.99 -8.96
N LEU A 104 8.34 -8.11 -7.71
CA LEU A 104 8.89 -7.00 -6.96
C LEU A 104 10.21 -6.55 -7.63
N TYR A 105 10.61 -5.31 -7.36
CA TYR A 105 11.92 -4.80 -7.86
C TYR A 105 13.11 -5.55 -7.25
N SER A 106 12.92 -6.23 -6.12
CA SER A 106 13.87 -7.17 -5.51
C SER A 106 13.92 -8.54 -6.19
N GLY A 107 13.13 -8.78 -7.26
CA GLY A 107 13.10 -10.01 -8.03
C GLY A 107 12.15 -11.11 -7.51
N HIS A 108 11.51 -10.91 -6.36
CA HIS A 108 10.55 -11.88 -5.81
C HIS A 108 9.25 -11.90 -6.61
N ASP A 109 8.68 -13.10 -6.86
CA ASP A 109 7.32 -13.24 -7.41
C ASP A 109 6.29 -12.86 -6.33
N ALA A 110 5.46 -11.86 -6.63
CA ALA A 110 4.44 -11.37 -5.70
C ALA A 110 3.34 -12.40 -5.42
N GLY A 111 3.08 -13.34 -6.31
CA GLY A 111 2.04 -14.36 -6.13
C GLY A 111 2.21 -15.14 -4.82
N PRO A 112 3.29 -15.94 -4.65
CA PRO A 112 3.56 -16.66 -3.40
C PRO A 112 3.61 -15.76 -2.17
N LEU A 113 4.09 -14.51 -2.30
CA LEU A 113 4.13 -13.55 -1.20
C LEU A 113 2.74 -13.19 -0.66
N MET A 114 1.70 -13.15 -1.50
CA MET A 114 0.34 -12.89 -1.01
C MET A 114 -0.13 -13.95 -0.01
N GLY A 115 0.17 -15.24 -0.27
CA GLY A 115 -0.11 -16.33 0.68
C GLY A 115 0.77 -16.29 1.92
N GLN A 116 2.01 -15.85 1.79
CA GLN A 116 2.90 -15.69 2.93
C GLN A 116 2.44 -14.57 3.87
N LEU A 117 2.00 -13.42 3.33
CA LEU A 117 1.41 -12.34 4.10
C LEU A 117 0.15 -12.76 4.87
N GLU A 118 -0.68 -13.64 4.27
CA GLU A 118 -1.84 -14.23 4.95
C GLU A 118 -1.40 -15.04 6.18
N ASN A 119 -0.34 -15.84 6.05
CA ASN A 119 0.22 -16.61 7.16
C ASN A 119 0.87 -15.72 8.25
N TRP A 120 1.38 -14.56 7.89
CA TRP A 120 1.93 -13.57 8.83
C TRP A 120 0.87 -12.68 9.48
N GLY A 121 -0.41 -12.88 9.18
CA GLY A 121 -1.52 -12.20 9.84
C GLY A 121 -1.95 -10.89 9.21
N ALA A 122 -1.60 -10.62 7.95
CA ALA A 122 -2.13 -9.46 7.23
C ALA A 122 -3.65 -9.54 7.11
N ALA A 123 -4.35 -8.41 7.28
CA ALA A 123 -5.80 -8.31 7.12
C ALA A 123 -6.25 -8.13 5.67
N ALA A 124 -5.42 -7.54 4.83
CA ALA A 124 -5.60 -7.40 3.39
C ALA A 124 -4.24 -7.24 2.73
N VAL A 125 -4.11 -7.66 1.47
CA VAL A 125 -2.84 -7.68 0.75
C VAL A 125 -3.02 -7.16 -0.68
N GLY A 126 -1.95 -6.69 -1.30
CA GLY A 126 -2.06 -6.30 -2.70
C GLY A 126 -0.92 -5.41 -3.19
N PHE A 127 -1.25 -4.45 -4.01
CA PHE A 127 -0.26 -3.58 -4.64
C PHE A 127 -0.73 -2.14 -4.78
N ASN A 128 0.24 -1.25 -4.86
CA ASN A 128 0.09 0.14 -5.25
C ASN A 128 1.29 0.59 -6.12
N CYS A 129 1.25 1.80 -6.64
CA CYS A 129 2.34 2.36 -7.45
C CYS A 129 2.70 1.56 -8.72
N VAL A 130 1.78 0.76 -9.24
CA VAL A 130 1.86 0.10 -10.56
C VAL A 130 1.09 0.95 -11.55
N ALA A 131 1.58 1.13 -12.76
CA ALA A 131 0.87 1.92 -13.77
C ALA A 131 -0.49 1.28 -14.12
N ALA A 132 -1.56 2.06 -14.14
CA ALA A 132 -2.85 1.58 -14.64
C ALA A 132 -2.77 1.38 -16.15
N ASP A 133 -2.66 0.13 -16.58
CA ASP A 133 -2.65 -0.32 -17.96
C ASP A 133 -3.48 -1.59 -18.15
N GLY A 134 -3.50 -2.13 -19.36
CA GLY A 134 -4.25 -3.35 -19.69
C GLY A 134 -3.75 -4.62 -18.98
N MET A 135 -2.56 -4.59 -18.36
CA MET A 135 -1.98 -5.73 -17.65
C MET A 135 -2.44 -5.82 -16.19
N VAL A 136 -2.85 -4.71 -15.59
CA VAL A 136 -3.21 -4.66 -14.16
C VAL A 136 -4.38 -5.59 -13.79
N PRO A 137 -5.47 -5.74 -14.59
CA PRO A 137 -6.50 -6.75 -14.30
C PRO A 137 -5.96 -8.20 -14.31
N HIS A 138 -5.00 -8.50 -15.19
CA HIS A 138 -4.33 -9.82 -15.21
C HIS A 138 -3.44 -10.02 -13.98
N LEU A 139 -2.76 -8.97 -13.53
CA LEU A 139 -2.00 -8.99 -12.28
C LEU A 139 -2.92 -9.34 -11.09
N VAL A 140 -4.08 -8.69 -10.98
CA VAL A 140 -5.10 -9.02 -9.96
C VAL A 140 -5.49 -10.49 -10.04
N SER A 141 -5.83 -11.00 -11.24
CA SER A 141 -6.16 -12.42 -11.44
C SER A 141 -5.02 -13.36 -11.04
N LYS A 142 -3.77 -13.00 -11.29
CA LYS A 142 -2.59 -13.77 -10.86
C LYS A 142 -2.52 -13.82 -9.34
N LEU A 143 -2.56 -12.68 -8.66
CA LEU A 143 -2.42 -12.58 -7.20
C LEU A 143 -3.58 -13.27 -6.47
N ARG A 144 -4.81 -13.17 -6.99
CA ARG A 144 -6.00 -13.78 -6.41
C ARG A 144 -5.90 -15.30 -6.23
N ARG A 145 -5.06 -15.98 -7.00
CA ARG A 145 -4.87 -17.43 -6.91
C ARG A 145 -4.10 -17.86 -5.66
N PHE A 146 -3.39 -16.94 -5.02
CA PHE A 146 -2.46 -17.24 -3.92
C PHE A 146 -2.98 -16.82 -2.53
N THR A 147 -4.08 -16.08 -2.45
CA THR A 147 -4.64 -15.66 -1.16
C THR A 147 -6.16 -15.60 -1.20
N LYS A 148 -6.79 -15.76 -0.04
CA LYS A 148 -8.24 -15.54 0.16
C LYS A 148 -8.53 -14.17 0.79
N LEU A 149 -7.52 -13.47 1.28
CA LEU A 149 -7.67 -12.15 1.88
C LEU A 149 -8.26 -11.13 0.89
N PRO A 150 -8.89 -10.06 1.36
CA PRO A 150 -9.24 -8.92 0.52
C PRO A 150 -8.01 -8.42 -0.25
N LEU A 151 -8.15 -8.25 -1.58
CA LEU A 151 -7.05 -7.85 -2.44
C LEU A 151 -7.13 -6.35 -2.75
N ILE A 152 -6.02 -5.65 -2.49
CA ILE A 152 -5.89 -4.19 -2.65
C ILE A 152 -5.32 -3.90 -4.05
N CYS A 153 -5.95 -2.96 -4.76
CA CYS A 153 -5.51 -2.46 -6.07
C CYS A 153 -5.54 -0.93 -6.06
N LYS A 154 -4.38 -0.28 -5.94
CA LYS A 154 -4.22 1.18 -5.97
C LYS A 154 -3.17 1.59 -7.03
N PRO A 155 -3.50 1.53 -8.33
CA PRO A 155 -2.55 1.86 -9.39
C PRO A 155 -2.34 3.37 -9.55
N ASN A 156 -1.28 3.74 -10.27
CA ASN A 156 -1.01 5.12 -10.69
C ASN A 156 -1.93 5.52 -11.85
N ALA A 157 -2.08 6.81 -12.07
CA ALA A 157 -2.74 7.35 -13.27
C ALA A 157 -1.88 7.17 -14.55
N GLY A 158 -1.56 5.90 -14.87
CA GLY A 158 -0.67 5.52 -15.96
C GLY A 158 0.81 5.53 -15.60
N ASN A 159 1.67 5.47 -16.61
CA ASN A 159 3.13 5.56 -16.44
C ASN A 159 3.55 7.02 -16.20
N PRO A 160 4.52 7.27 -15.30
CA PRO A 160 5.11 8.59 -15.15
C PRO A 160 5.89 8.99 -16.39
N ILE A 161 5.73 10.25 -16.79
CA ILE A 161 6.54 10.90 -17.82
C ILE A 161 7.36 11.98 -17.12
N ILE A 162 8.68 11.92 -17.23
CA ILE A 162 9.54 12.93 -16.61
C ILE A 162 9.58 14.16 -17.52
N ASN A 163 9.13 15.30 -17.01
CA ASN A 163 9.16 16.56 -17.73
C ASN A 163 10.55 17.21 -17.73
N GLU A 164 10.71 18.32 -18.44
CA GLU A 164 11.98 19.06 -18.54
C GLU A 164 12.52 19.56 -17.19
N LYS A 165 11.66 19.66 -16.17
CA LYS A 165 12.04 20.06 -14.79
C LYS A 165 12.37 18.86 -13.90
N GLY A 166 12.40 17.64 -14.44
CA GLY A 166 12.65 16.41 -13.67
C GLY A 166 11.48 15.96 -12.80
N GLN A 167 10.28 16.47 -13.03
CA GLN A 167 9.07 16.11 -12.28
C GLN A 167 8.28 15.03 -13.03
N ALA A 168 7.70 14.10 -12.27
CA ALA A 168 6.82 13.08 -12.82
C ALA A 168 5.43 13.65 -13.13
N GLU A 169 4.98 13.49 -14.38
CA GLU A 169 3.63 13.81 -14.85
C GLU A 169 2.88 12.53 -15.19
N TYR A 170 1.60 12.49 -14.90
CA TYR A 170 0.71 11.37 -15.19
C TYR A 170 -0.42 11.85 -16.09
N LYS A 171 -0.69 11.10 -17.17
CA LYS A 171 -1.60 11.55 -18.25
C LYS A 171 -2.83 10.66 -18.45
N LEU A 172 -3.00 9.62 -17.63
CA LEU A 172 -4.20 8.80 -17.75
C LEU A 172 -5.39 9.54 -17.13
N GLU A 173 -6.38 9.82 -17.94
CA GLU A 173 -7.58 10.56 -17.54
C GLU A 173 -8.50 9.71 -16.62
N PRO A 174 -9.42 10.36 -15.86
CA PRO A 174 -10.29 9.70 -14.90
C PRO A 174 -11.13 8.54 -15.45
N GLU A 175 -11.75 8.69 -16.63
CA GLU A 175 -12.62 7.66 -17.19
C GLU A 175 -11.87 6.41 -17.68
N PRO A 176 -10.75 6.50 -18.43
CA PRO A 176 -9.90 5.36 -18.72
C PRO A 176 -9.38 4.65 -17.47
N PHE A 177 -8.92 5.41 -16.48
CA PHE A 177 -8.48 4.89 -15.19
C PHE A 177 -9.60 4.06 -14.52
N ALA A 178 -10.80 4.64 -14.41
CA ALA A 178 -11.94 3.99 -13.78
C ALA A 178 -12.31 2.66 -14.48
N ARG A 179 -12.23 2.60 -15.82
CA ARG A 179 -12.47 1.35 -16.57
C ARG A 179 -11.46 0.25 -16.22
N ILE A 180 -10.18 0.61 -16.13
CA ILE A 180 -9.12 -0.35 -15.77
C ILE A 180 -9.32 -0.86 -14.34
N VAL A 181 -9.57 0.03 -13.38
CA VAL A 181 -9.75 -0.36 -11.97
C VAL A 181 -11.06 -1.14 -11.76
N LYS A 182 -12.13 -0.83 -12.52
CA LYS A 182 -13.34 -1.66 -12.53
C LYS A 182 -13.04 -3.07 -13.03
N ALA A 183 -12.26 -3.23 -14.10
CA ALA A 183 -11.82 -4.56 -14.53
C ALA A 183 -11.00 -5.28 -13.45
N CYS A 184 -10.22 -4.57 -12.63
CA CYS A 184 -9.54 -5.16 -11.48
C CYS A 184 -10.55 -5.70 -10.44
N TYR A 185 -11.61 -4.95 -10.15
CA TYR A 185 -12.70 -5.43 -9.30
C TYR A 185 -13.34 -6.72 -9.83
N GLU A 186 -13.66 -6.75 -11.10
CA GLU A 186 -14.24 -7.92 -11.79
C GLU A 186 -13.29 -9.14 -11.76
N ASN A 187 -11.98 -8.91 -11.62
CA ASN A 187 -10.96 -9.95 -11.48
C ASN A 187 -10.61 -10.29 -10.02
N GLY A 188 -11.34 -9.75 -9.03
CA GLY A 188 -11.27 -10.16 -7.63
C GLY A 188 -10.55 -9.20 -6.69
N ALA A 189 -10.24 -7.96 -7.11
CA ALA A 189 -9.83 -6.92 -6.18
C ALA A 189 -11.01 -6.49 -5.31
N SER A 190 -10.76 -6.23 -4.02
CA SER A 190 -11.77 -5.85 -3.01
C SER A 190 -11.63 -4.39 -2.57
N PHE A 191 -10.40 -3.93 -2.37
CA PHE A 191 -10.09 -2.54 -2.05
C PHE A 191 -9.55 -1.85 -3.29
N LEU A 192 -10.25 -0.82 -3.74
CA LEU A 192 -9.93 -0.08 -4.96
C LEU A 192 -9.57 1.36 -4.61
N GLY A 193 -8.56 1.89 -5.27
CA GLY A 193 -8.12 3.26 -5.07
C GLY A 193 -7.17 3.71 -6.16
N GLY A 194 -6.40 4.73 -5.85
CA GLY A 194 -5.36 5.24 -6.72
C GLY A 194 -4.10 5.58 -5.95
N CYS A 195 -3.00 5.72 -6.66
CA CYS A 195 -1.72 6.14 -6.13
C CYS A 195 -1.22 7.37 -6.91
N CYS A 196 0.02 7.41 -7.34
CA CYS A 196 0.62 8.57 -8.00
C CYS A 196 -0.19 9.07 -9.20
N GLY A 197 -0.35 10.39 -9.28
CA GLY A 197 -1.06 11.08 -10.38
C GLY A 197 -2.58 11.00 -10.31
N THR A 198 -3.17 10.21 -9.41
CA THR A 198 -4.63 10.19 -9.25
C THR A 198 -5.13 11.41 -8.49
N THR A 199 -6.33 11.84 -8.82
CA THR A 199 -6.99 13.04 -8.27
C THR A 199 -8.40 12.67 -7.76
N PRO A 200 -9.08 13.56 -7.03
CA PRO A 200 -10.47 13.35 -6.65
C PRO A 200 -11.39 13.02 -7.83
N ALA A 201 -11.10 13.56 -9.03
CA ALA A 201 -11.87 13.25 -10.24
C ALA A 201 -11.74 11.78 -10.66
N HIS A 202 -10.54 11.17 -10.51
CA HIS A 202 -10.32 9.74 -10.74
C HIS A 202 -11.16 8.88 -9.79
N MET A 203 -11.19 9.24 -8.52
CA MET A 203 -11.99 8.52 -7.52
C MET A 203 -13.49 8.68 -7.74
N ALA A 204 -13.95 9.86 -8.15
CA ALA A 204 -15.35 10.09 -8.50
C ALA A 204 -15.77 9.27 -9.74
N ALA A 205 -14.93 9.22 -10.78
CA ALA A 205 -15.17 8.40 -11.97
C ALA A 205 -15.20 6.91 -11.63
N LEU A 206 -14.26 6.44 -10.78
CA LEU A 206 -14.22 5.06 -10.30
C LEU A 206 -15.50 4.69 -9.55
N LYS A 207 -15.89 5.48 -8.57
CA LYS A 207 -17.14 5.26 -7.82
C LYS A 207 -18.34 5.15 -8.75
N LYS A 208 -18.51 6.10 -9.66
CA LYS A 208 -19.60 6.11 -10.65
C LYS A 208 -19.59 4.86 -11.55
N SER A 209 -18.41 4.29 -11.83
CA SER A 209 -18.29 3.09 -12.65
C SER A 209 -18.71 1.81 -11.93
N LEU A 210 -18.56 1.78 -10.60
CA LEU A 210 -18.92 0.64 -9.75
C LEU A 210 -20.42 0.62 -9.41
N ASP A 211 -21.09 1.77 -9.38
CA ASP A 211 -22.53 1.91 -9.10
C ASP A 211 -23.43 1.48 -10.29
N ARG A 212 -22.84 1.03 -11.41
CA ARG A 212 -23.52 0.57 -12.63
C ARG A 212 -23.35 -0.93 -12.85
#